data_7ff8b93d2d1aad4e0e82e38d8f8796f7
#
_entry.id   7ff8b93d2d1aad4e0e82e38d8f8796f7
#
_cell.length_a   1.000
_cell.length_b   1.000
_cell.length_c   1.000
_cell.angle_alpha   90.00
_cell.angle_beta   90.00
_cell.angle_gamma   90.00
#
_symmetry.space_group_name_H-M   'P 1'
#
loop_
_entity.id
_entity.type
_entity.pdbx_description
1 polymer ?
#
loop_
_entity_poly.entity_id
_entity_poly.type
_entity_poly.pdbx_seq_one_letter_code
_entity_poly.pdbx_strand_id
1 'polypeptide(L)'
;ADANDLHGIIAKDFHFNDETKLGSGKDMVDKLTKLVNIFNRPEFNFKNNKADGDDILGDAYEYLMTMYASNAGKSGGEFFTPADVSELLTRLGTVGKKEINKVYDPACGSGSLLLKAEKVLGRDAIRNGFFGQEINITTYNLCRINMFLHDVEFDKFDIACEDTLIS
;
A
#
# COMPACT_ATOMS: atom_id res chain seq x y z
N ALA A 1 -1.41 -9.55 -11.45
CA ALA A 1 -1.39 -10.07 -10.09
C ALA A 1 -2.33 -11.25 -10.06
N ASP A 2 -1.86 -12.39 -9.57
CA ASP A 2 -2.68 -13.59 -9.45
C ASP A 2 -3.68 -13.40 -8.31
N ALA A 3 -4.89 -13.94 -8.42
CA ALA A 3 -5.92 -13.84 -7.38
C ALA A 3 -5.42 -14.37 -6.01
N ASN A 4 -4.40 -15.21 -6.02
CA ASN A 4 -3.73 -15.72 -4.82
C ASN A 4 -2.91 -14.64 -4.08
N ASP A 5 -2.41 -13.62 -4.77
CA ASP A 5 -1.59 -12.56 -4.15
C ASP A 5 -2.43 -11.60 -3.30
N LEU A 6 -3.69 -11.40 -3.70
CA LEU A 6 -4.65 -10.59 -2.93
C LEU A 6 -5.23 -11.34 -1.73
N HIS A 7 -5.18 -12.67 -1.71
CA HIS A 7 -5.77 -13.48 -0.64
C HIS A 7 -5.13 -13.21 0.73
N GLY A 8 -3.83 -12.95 0.78
CA GLY A 8 -3.13 -12.62 2.01
C GLY A 8 -3.37 -11.18 2.52
N ILE A 9 -3.83 -10.28 1.64
CA ILE A 9 -4.02 -8.85 1.94
C ILE A 9 -5.46 -8.60 2.41
N ILE A 10 -6.43 -9.19 1.73
CA ILE A 10 -7.86 -8.90 1.95
C ILE A 10 -8.50 -9.91 2.90
N ALA A 11 -7.99 -11.13 2.99
CA ALA A 11 -8.73 -12.26 3.51
C ALA A 11 -8.66 -12.49 5.03
N LYS A 12 -7.75 -11.86 5.78
CA LYS A 12 -7.68 -12.16 7.23
C LYS A 12 -8.87 -11.63 8.01
N ASP A 13 -9.50 -10.55 7.55
CA ASP A 13 -10.61 -9.89 8.27
C ASP A 13 -11.88 -9.70 7.43
N PHE A 14 -11.88 -10.09 6.16
CA PHE A 14 -13.06 -9.97 5.30
C PHE A 14 -13.63 -11.35 4.95
N HIS A 15 -14.61 -11.78 5.74
CA HIS A 15 -15.34 -13.01 5.47
C HIS A 15 -16.51 -12.73 4.51
N PHE A 16 -16.34 -13.07 3.23
CA PHE A 16 -17.40 -12.97 2.21
C PHE A 16 -18.63 -13.87 2.49
N ASN A 17 -18.58 -14.68 3.51
CA ASN A 17 -19.65 -15.56 4.00
C ASN A 17 -20.16 -15.15 5.38
N ASP A 18 -19.85 -13.96 5.86
CA ASP A 18 -20.33 -13.45 7.14
C ASP A 18 -21.81 -13.04 7.02
N GLU A 19 -22.68 -13.90 7.51
CA GLU A 19 -24.14 -13.68 7.49
C GLU A 19 -24.56 -12.45 8.30
N THR A 20 -23.80 -12.05 9.32
CA THR A 20 -24.13 -10.88 10.15
C THR A 20 -23.92 -9.58 9.41
N LYS A 21 -22.96 -9.53 8.49
CA LYS A 21 -22.62 -8.36 7.68
C LYS A 21 -23.32 -8.35 6.32
N LEU A 22 -23.40 -9.50 5.69
CA LEU A 22 -23.88 -9.63 4.31
C LEU A 22 -25.33 -10.10 4.21
N GLY A 23 -25.91 -10.63 5.30
CA GLY A 23 -27.18 -11.33 5.28
C GLY A 23 -27.00 -12.79 4.85
N SER A 24 -28.07 -13.55 4.78
CA SER A 24 -28.03 -14.97 4.44
C SER A 24 -28.75 -15.26 3.11
N GLY A 25 -28.41 -16.37 2.50
CA GLY A 25 -29.08 -16.90 1.32
C GLY A 25 -29.09 -15.92 0.15
N LYS A 26 -30.29 -15.59 -0.34
CA LYS A 26 -30.46 -14.74 -1.53
C LYS A 26 -29.93 -13.33 -1.33
N ASP A 27 -30.07 -12.74 -0.16
CA ASP A 27 -29.63 -11.38 0.12
C ASP A 27 -28.09 -11.27 0.04
N MET A 28 -27.38 -12.27 0.52
CA MET A 28 -25.91 -12.32 0.40
C MET A 28 -25.50 -12.42 -1.07
N VAL A 29 -26.12 -13.32 -1.84
CA VAL A 29 -25.83 -13.49 -3.27
C VAL A 29 -26.10 -12.19 -4.04
N ASP A 30 -27.23 -11.52 -3.78
CA ASP A 30 -27.59 -10.28 -4.45
C ASP A 30 -26.58 -9.15 -4.12
N LYS A 31 -26.13 -9.03 -2.87
CA LYS A 31 -25.12 -8.05 -2.46
C LYS A 31 -23.76 -8.32 -3.11
N LEU A 32 -23.30 -9.57 -3.09
CA LEU A 32 -22.03 -9.96 -3.72
C LEU A 32 -22.08 -9.78 -5.23
N THR A 33 -23.21 -10.14 -5.88
CA THR A 33 -23.40 -9.93 -7.31
C THR A 33 -23.35 -8.44 -7.66
N LYS A 34 -24.00 -7.57 -6.87
CA LYS A 34 -23.93 -6.12 -7.06
C LYS A 34 -22.50 -5.61 -6.91
N LEU A 35 -21.75 -6.10 -5.92
CA LEU A 35 -20.36 -5.72 -5.71
C LEU A 35 -19.49 -6.11 -6.91
N VAL A 36 -19.58 -7.35 -7.37
CA VAL A 36 -18.88 -7.82 -8.57
C VAL A 36 -19.23 -6.99 -9.80
N ASN A 37 -20.51 -6.67 -9.98
CA ASN A 37 -20.95 -5.85 -11.10
C ASN A 37 -20.42 -4.41 -11.05
N ILE A 38 -20.20 -3.86 -9.86
CA ILE A 38 -19.54 -2.55 -9.69
C ILE A 38 -18.10 -2.65 -10.18
N PHE A 39 -17.32 -3.62 -9.71
CA PHE A 39 -15.93 -3.79 -10.12
C PHE A 39 -15.74 -4.16 -11.61
N ASN A 40 -16.73 -4.77 -12.22
CA ASN A 40 -16.70 -5.10 -13.66
C ASN A 40 -17.05 -3.91 -14.58
N ARG A 41 -17.34 -2.74 -14.04
CA ARG A 41 -17.59 -1.56 -14.87
C ARG A 41 -16.32 -1.10 -15.56
N PRO A 42 -16.43 -0.60 -16.83
CA PRO A 42 -15.27 -0.10 -17.57
C PRO A 42 -14.47 0.99 -16.83
N GLU A 43 -15.17 1.80 -16.02
CA GLU A 43 -14.57 2.89 -15.23
C GLU A 43 -13.59 2.39 -14.16
N PHE A 44 -13.74 1.12 -13.74
CA PHE A 44 -12.83 0.43 -12.79
C PHE A 44 -11.77 -0.42 -13.48
N ASN A 45 -11.61 -0.28 -14.80
CA ASN A 45 -10.55 -0.97 -15.51
C ASN A 45 -9.24 -0.17 -15.45
N PHE A 46 -8.44 -0.45 -14.44
CA PHE A 46 -7.16 0.22 -14.21
C PHE A 46 -5.96 -0.41 -14.95
N LYS A 47 -6.20 -1.25 -15.97
CA LYS A 47 -5.11 -1.90 -16.72
C LYS A 47 -4.16 -0.92 -17.41
N ASN A 48 -4.60 0.30 -17.69
CA ASN A 48 -3.80 1.36 -18.31
C ASN A 48 -3.68 2.56 -17.36
N ASN A 49 -3.46 2.30 -16.08
CA ASN A 49 -3.42 3.32 -15.03
C ASN A 49 -2.27 4.33 -15.18
N LYS A 50 -1.31 4.05 -16.05
CA LYS A 50 -0.18 4.94 -16.35
C LYS A 50 -0.53 5.81 -17.57
N ALA A 51 -1.10 6.99 -17.33
CA ALA A 51 -1.17 8.03 -18.34
C ALA A 51 0.14 8.85 -18.26
N ASP A 52 0.89 8.90 -19.36
CA ASP A 52 2.13 9.69 -19.50
C ASP A 52 3.25 9.38 -18.49
N GLY A 53 3.25 8.19 -17.88
CA GLY A 53 4.25 7.79 -16.88
C GLY A 53 3.88 8.08 -15.43
N ASP A 54 2.72 8.71 -15.19
CA ASP A 54 2.22 9.01 -13.86
C ASP A 54 1.45 7.82 -13.26
N ASP A 55 1.68 7.57 -11.97
CA ASP A 55 1.00 6.55 -11.18
C ASP A 55 -0.27 7.15 -10.55
N ILE A 56 -1.33 7.30 -11.37
CA ILE A 56 -2.57 7.97 -10.96
C ILE A 56 -3.22 7.28 -9.77
N LEU A 57 -3.20 5.95 -9.72
CA LEU A 57 -3.87 5.19 -8.66
C LEU A 57 -3.11 5.29 -7.34
N GLY A 58 -1.79 5.18 -7.39
CA GLY A 58 -0.92 5.35 -6.22
C GLY A 58 -1.00 6.78 -5.67
N ASP A 59 -0.93 7.79 -6.54
CA ASP A 59 -1.04 9.19 -6.13
C ASP A 59 -2.42 9.53 -5.54
N ALA A 60 -3.51 8.97 -6.11
CA ALA A 60 -4.84 9.10 -5.54
C ALA A 60 -4.95 8.46 -4.15
N TYR A 61 -4.31 7.29 -3.95
CA TYR A 61 -4.27 6.62 -2.66
C TYR A 61 -3.48 7.44 -1.62
N GLU A 62 -2.30 7.95 -1.98
CA GLU A 62 -1.51 8.85 -1.10
C GLU A 62 -2.32 10.11 -0.72
N TYR A 63 -3.04 10.68 -1.67
CA TYR A 63 -3.94 11.82 -1.40
C TYR A 63 -5.05 11.46 -0.40
N LEU A 64 -5.72 10.33 -0.59
CA LEU A 64 -6.77 9.86 0.32
C LEU A 64 -6.22 9.58 1.72
N MET A 65 -5.04 8.99 1.84
CA MET A 65 -4.37 8.75 3.13
C MET A 65 -4.04 10.06 3.84
N THR A 66 -3.56 11.08 3.11
CA THR A 66 -3.28 12.41 3.65
C THR A 66 -4.56 13.08 4.16
N MET A 67 -5.66 13.00 3.40
CA MET A 67 -6.96 13.53 3.79
C MET A 67 -7.53 12.80 5.03
N TYR A 68 -7.39 11.49 5.09
CA TYR A 68 -7.82 10.69 6.22
C TYR A 68 -7.04 11.05 7.50
N ALA A 69 -5.71 11.13 7.41
CA ALA A 69 -4.86 11.52 8.52
C ALA A 69 -5.21 12.92 9.05
N SER A 70 -5.48 13.88 8.15
CA SER A 70 -5.86 15.25 8.50
C SER A 70 -7.22 15.34 9.23
N ASN A 71 -8.18 14.49 8.84
CA ASN A 71 -9.55 14.51 9.38
C ASN A 71 -9.71 13.68 10.67
N ALA A 72 -8.84 12.70 10.91
CA ALA A 72 -8.97 11.78 12.04
C ALA A 72 -8.65 12.40 13.40
N GLY A 73 -8.18 13.65 13.47
CA GLY A 73 -7.88 14.35 14.73
C GLY A 73 -6.81 13.67 15.60
N LYS A 74 -6.30 12.54 15.16
CA LYS A 74 -5.15 11.83 15.71
C LYS A 74 -3.92 12.27 14.95
N SER A 75 -2.79 12.33 15.61
CA SER A 75 -1.53 12.75 15.02
C SER A 75 -1.33 12.04 13.68
N GLY A 76 -1.49 12.77 12.57
CA GLY A 76 -1.27 12.24 11.22
C GLY A 76 0.10 11.59 11.04
N GLY A 77 1.02 11.85 11.97
CA GLY A 77 2.34 11.22 12.06
C GLY A 77 2.33 9.72 12.40
N GLU A 78 1.21 9.16 12.87
CA GLU A 78 1.13 7.71 13.10
C GLU A 78 1.02 6.91 11.78
N PHE A 79 0.54 7.54 10.72
CA PHE A 79 0.25 6.86 9.45
C PHE A 79 1.05 7.38 8.27
N PHE A 80 1.56 8.59 8.37
CA PHE A 80 2.07 9.29 7.19
C PHE A 80 3.21 10.25 7.54
N THR A 81 4.34 10.10 6.87
CA THR A 81 5.44 11.07 6.87
C THR A 81 5.23 12.05 5.73
N PRO A 82 5.28 13.38 5.98
CA PRO A 82 5.13 14.36 4.90
C PRO A 82 6.08 14.10 3.73
N ALA A 83 5.57 14.26 2.51
CA ALA A 83 6.30 13.91 1.29
C ALA A 83 7.67 14.59 1.18
N ASP A 84 7.75 15.87 1.57
CA ASP A 84 9.00 16.65 1.54
C ASP A 84 10.04 16.10 2.53
N VAL A 85 9.59 15.65 3.72
CA VAL A 85 10.46 15.03 4.72
C VAL A 85 10.97 13.68 4.23
N SER A 86 10.10 12.85 3.68
CA SER A 86 10.46 11.55 3.10
C SER A 86 11.46 11.71 1.94
N GLU A 87 11.27 12.73 1.10
CA GLU A 87 12.21 13.05 0.02
C GLU A 87 13.56 13.49 0.56
N LEU A 88 13.60 14.38 1.55
CA LEU A 88 14.83 14.84 2.18
C LEU A 88 15.61 13.66 2.80
N LEU A 89 14.93 12.80 3.57
CA LEU A 89 15.54 11.64 4.20
C LEU A 89 16.10 10.67 3.15
N THR A 90 15.36 10.41 2.08
CA THR A 90 15.82 9.57 0.98
C THR A 90 17.07 10.15 0.31
N ARG A 91 17.06 11.44 -0.02
CA ARG A 91 18.20 12.10 -0.65
C ARG A 91 19.44 12.10 0.25
N LEU A 92 19.28 12.33 1.54
CA LEU A 92 20.38 12.26 2.52
C LEU A 92 20.94 10.84 2.63
N GLY A 93 20.09 9.83 2.74
CA GLY A 93 20.52 8.42 2.87
C GLY A 93 21.18 7.86 1.61
N THR A 94 20.95 8.48 0.46
CA THR A 94 21.43 8.02 -0.85
C THR A 94 22.49 8.92 -1.47
N VAL A 95 23.00 9.92 -0.74
CA VAL A 95 24.05 10.81 -1.24
C VAL A 95 25.23 10.01 -1.79
N GLY A 96 25.60 10.33 -3.04
CA GLY A 96 26.73 9.68 -3.75
C GLY A 96 26.49 8.24 -4.20
N LYS A 97 25.29 7.70 -4.00
CA LYS A 97 24.92 6.36 -4.46
C LYS A 97 24.11 6.45 -5.75
N LYS A 98 24.47 5.62 -6.73
CA LYS A 98 23.69 5.44 -7.98
C LYS A 98 22.73 4.28 -7.90
N GLU A 99 23.06 3.29 -7.06
CA GLU A 99 22.28 2.09 -6.81
C GLU A 99 22.36 1.73 -5.33
N ILE A 100 21.31 1.10 -4.85
CA ILE A 100 21.21 0.59 -3.47
C ILE A 100 20.72 -0.85 -3.51
N ASN A 101 21.06 -1.60 -2.48
CA ASN A 101 20.67 -3.00 -2.40
C ASN A 101 19.22 -3.15 -1.97
N LYS A 102 18.86 -2.53 -0.83
CA LYS A 102 17.56 -2.60 -0.20
C LYS A 102 17.20 -1.25 0.40
N VAL A 103 15.90 -0.98 0.50
CA VAL A 103 15.34 0.07 1.35
C VAL A 103 14.67 -0.61 2.53
N TYR A 104 14.97 -0.17 3.74
CA TYR A 104 14.37 -0.71 4.96
C TYR A 104 13.89 0.42 5.86
N ASP A 105 12.65 0.26 6.34
CA ASP A 105 12.02 1.17 7.30
C ASP A 105 11.49 0.37 8.50
N PRO A 106 12.06 0.53 9.70
CA PRO A 106 11.67 -0.22 10.90
C PRO A 106 10.31 0.19 11.48
N ALA A 107 9.69 1.25 10.99
CA ALA A 107 8.38 1.75 11.41
C ALA A 107 7.66 2.34 10.18
N CYS A 108 7.44 1.48 9.17
CA CYS A 108 7.13 1.93 7.81
C CYS A 108 5.77 2.61 7.66
N GLY A 109 4.89 2.50 8.65
CA GLY A 109 3.57 3.10 8.54
C GLY A 109 2.83 2.63 7.28
N SER A 110 2.35 3.57 6.48
CA SER A 110 1.72 3.30 5.17
C SER A 110 2.71 3.02 4.04
N GLY A 111 4.02 3.01 4.28
CA GLY A 111 5.06 2.76 3.28
C GLY A 111 5.47 3.96 2.43
N SER A 112 5.01 5.16 2.76
CA SER A 112 5.28 6.36 1.96
C SER A 112 6.79 6.67 1.82
N LEU A 113 7.59 6.43 2.87
CA LEU A 113 9.04 6.63 2.81
C LEU A 113 9.72 5.60 1.88
N LEU A 114 9.28 4.35 1.93
CA LEU A 114 9.79 3.29 1.04
C LEU A 114 9.52 3.64 -0.43
N LEU A 115 8.29 4.03 -0.75
CA LEU A 115 7.88 4.42 -2.11
C LEU A 115 8.57 5.72 -2.58
N LYS A 116 8.84 6.64 -1.66
CA LYS A 116 9.60 7.85 -2.00
C LYS A 116 11.02 7.52 -2.44
N ALA A 117 11.64 6.49 -1.88
CA ALA A 117 12.95 6.01 -2.32
C ALA A 117 12.93 5.56 -3.79
N GLU A 118 11.87 4.89 -4.23
CA GLU A 118 11.69 4.53 -5.64
C GLU A 118 11.56 5.76 -6.54
N LYS A 119 10.70 6.72 -6.14
CA LYS A 119 10.50 7.97 -6.92
C LYS A 119 11.79 8.79 -7.06
N VAL A 120 12.66 8.80 -6.04
CA VAL A 120 13.92 9.58 -6.04
C VAL A 120 15.04 8.90 -6.80
N LEU A 121 15.19 7.59 -6.65
CA LEU A 121 16.32 6.84 -7.22
C LEU A 121 15.98 6.21 -8.57
N GLY A 122 14.73 5.96 -8.84
CA GLY A 122 14.26 5.09 -9.91
C GLY A 122 14.19 3.62 -9.48
N ARG A 123 13.23 2.90 -10.04
CA ARG A 123 12.96 1.48 -9.74
C ARG A 123 14.18 0.59 -9.91
N ASP A 124 14.87 0.75 -11.02
CA ASP A 124 16.04 -0.08 -11.40
C ASP A 124 17.25 0.13 -10.48
N ALA A 125 17.28 1.24 -9.74
CA ALA A 125 18.35 1.52 -8.81
C ALA A 125 18.22 0.75 -7.46
N ILE A 126 17.08 0.10 -7.21
CA ILE A 126 16.80 -0.66 -6.00
C ILE A 126 16.78 -2.15 -6.32
N ARG A 127 17.89 -2.85 -6.05
CA ARG A 127 18.12 -4.22 -6.55
C ARG A 127 17.21 -5.27 -5.92
N ASN A 128 17.10 -5.28 -4.60
CA ASN A 128 16.41 -6.33 -3.83
C ASN A 128 15.11 -5.87 -3.19
N GLY A 129 14.65 -4.64 -3.51
CA GLY A 129 13.33 -4.14 -3.13
C GLY A 129 13.24 -3.51 -1.75
N PHE A 130 12.05 -3.59 -1.16
CA PHE A 130 11.62 -2.82 0.00
C PHE A 130 11.31 -3.72 1.18
N PHE A 131 11.76 -3.32 2.36
CA PHE A 131 11.56 -4.07 3.60
C PHE A 131 11.05 -3.13 4.67
N GLY A 132 10.12 -3.58 5.48
CA GLY A 132 9.55 -2.75 6.55
C GLY A 132 8.99 -3.57 7.69
N GLN A 133 8.83 -2.90 8.83
CA GLN A 133 8.11 -3.42 9.98
C GLN A 133 7.04 -2.42 10.41
N GLU A 134 5.87 -2.93 10.79
CA GLU A 134 4.76 -2.12 11.29
C GLU A 134 4.00 -2.93 12.34
N ILE A 135 3.85 -2.37 13.53
CA ILE A 135 3.20 -3.06 14.66
C ILE A 135 1.67 -3.10 14.52
N ASN A 136 1.09 -2.08 13.90
CA ASN A 136 -0.36 -1.96 13.75
C ASN A 136 -0.82 -2.72 12.51
N ILE A 137 -1.64 -3.76 12.71
CA ILE A 137 -2.14 -4.62 11.62
C ILE A 137 -2.91 -3.85 10.54
N THR A 138 -3.65 -2.81 10.90
CA THR A 138 -4.37 -1.98 9.93
C THR A 138 -3.41 -1.20 9.06
N THR A 139 -2.44 -0.55 9.66
CA THR A 139 -1.40 0.23 8.98
C THR A 139 -0.49 -0.66 8.13
N TYR A 140 -0.14 -1.84 8.65
CA TYR A 140 0.56 -2.89 7.89
C TYR A 140 -0.18 -3.26 6.59
N ASN A 141 -1.49 -3.50 6.67
CA ASN A 141 -2.29 -3.80 5.49
C ASN A 141 -2.37 -2.61 4.52
N LEU A 142 -2.47 -1.39 5.04
CA LEU A 142 -2.43 -0.17 4.22
C LEU A 142 -1.10 -0.04 3.47
N CYS A 143 0.03 -0.32 4.13
CA CYS A 143 1.35 -0.34 3.49
C CYS A 143 1.40 -1.32 2.31
N ARG A 144 0.94 -2.56 2.51
CA ARG A 144 0.94 -3.58 1.46
C ARG A 144 0.05 -3.19 0.28
N ILE A 145 -1.13 -2.64 0.56
CA ILE A 145 -2.02 -2.12 -0.50
C ILE A 145 -1.31 -0.98 -1.25
N ASN A 146 -0.64 -0.07 -0.54
CA ASN A 146 0.09 1.03 -1.14
C ASN A 146 1.20 0.54 -2.09
N MET A 147 1.98 -0.47 -1.68
CA MET A 147 2.98 -1.09 -2.55
C MET A 147 2.37 -1.60 -3.86
N PHE A 148 1.22 -2.30 -3.79
CA PHE A 148 0.55 -2.79 -4.99
C PHE A 148 0.01 -1.68 -5.89
N LEU A 149 -0.56 -0.64 -5.30
CA LEU A 149 -1.11 0.48 -6.06
C LEU A 149 -0.03 1.24 -6.83
N HIS A 150 1.20 1.23 -6.30
CA HIS A 150 2.39 1.75 -6.95
C HIS A 150 3.13 0.72 -7.83
N ASP A 151 2.49 -0.41 -8.15
CA ASP A 151 3.03 -1.41 -9.07
C ASP A 151 4.33 -2.07 -8.56
N VAL A 152 4.54 -2.10 -7.26
CA VAL A 152 5.65 -2.85 -6.66
C VAL A 152 5.27 -4.33 -6.66
N GLU A 153 6.07 -5.15 -7.35
CA GLU A 153 5.85 -6.59 -7.44
C GLU A 153 5.96 -7.24 -6.05
N PHE A 154 5.15 -8.28 -5.84
CA PHE A 154 5.05 -8.95 -4.53
C PHE A 154 6.38 -9.52 -4.02
N ASP A 155 7.24 -9.97 -4.91
CA ASP A 155 8.58 -10.47 -4.61
C ASP A 155 9.62 -9.36 -4.38
N LYS A 156 9.23 -8.10 -4.56
CA LYS A 156 10.07 -6.91 -4.38
C LYS A 156 9.80 -6.17 -3.07
N PHE A 157 8.88 -6.64 -2.24
CA PHE A 157 8.72 -6.09 -0.91
C PHE A 157 8.39 -7.16 0.13
N ASP A 158 8.87 -6.94 1.34
CA ASP A 158 8.58 -7.78 2.51
C ASP A 158 8.32 -6.87 3.72
N ILE A 159 7.06 -6.82 4.12
CA ILE A 159 6.62 -6.02 5.27
C ILE A 159 6.18 -7.00 6.37
N ALA A 160 6.81 -6.91 7.52
CA ALA A 160 6.47 -7.71 8.70
C ALA A 160 5.51 -6.95 9.63
N CYS A 161 4.50 -7.66 10.13
CA CYS A 161 3.59 -7.12 11.15
C CYS A 161 4.08 -7.52 12.52
N GLU A 162 5.05 -6.74 13.06
CA GLU A 162 5.72 -7.06 14.33
C GLU A 162 6.32 -5.83 14.99
N ASP A 163 6.69 -5.97 16.27
CA ASP A 163 7.35 -4.91 17.04
C ASP A 163 8.86 -4.93 16.78
N THR A 164 9.38 -3.90 16.15
CA THR A 164 10.79 -3.73 15.78
C THR A 164 11.74 -3.76 16.99
N LEU A 165 11.26 -3.44 18.18
CA LEU A 165 12.10 -3.37 19.38
C LEU A 165 12.33 -4.73 20.03
N ILE A 166 11.54 -5.74 19.68
CA ILE A 166 11.57 -7.06 20.32
C ILE A 166 11.68 -8.23 19.35
N SER A 167 11.67 -7.95 18.05
CA SER A 167 11.79 -8.97 16.98
C SER A 167 13.19 -9.04 16.37
#